data_27a4386739ca1df30a88bbd2255f36a0
#
_entry.id   27a4386739ca1df30a88bbd2255f36a0
#
_cell.length_a   1.000
_cell.length_b   1.000
_cell.length_c   1.000
_cell.angle_alpha   90.00
_cell.angle_beta   90.00
_cell.angle_gamma   90.00
#
_symmetry.space_group_name_H-M   'P 1'
#
loop_
_entity.id
_entity.type
_entity.pdbx_description
1 polymer ?
#
loop_
_entity_poly.entity_id
_entity_poly.type
_entity_poly.pdbx_seq_one_letter_code
_entity_poly.pdbx_strand_id
1 'polypeptide(L)'
;MAQNLRISEKNTNFATKMKKSSIIVPEGLKRVLLHACCAPCSSAIVEWLCAHEIEPIIFYFNPNIYPQEEYEIRKAESKRHAESLGIQWIDGDGGCQMSVVSSQWSVESQESRVERCYNQAHAEWLEAMHGLENEPERGSRCARCFYYRMLTTAKKAQELGIPYFATTLASSRWKNLEQINAAGERAAEDVGCKMLDVGCKMADVHFWAQNWRKEGLQERRNALLKEYAFYNQQYCGCEFSMHSKS
;
A
#
# COMPACT_ATOMS: atom_id res chain seq x y z
N MET A 1 -18.21 -19.65 -7.94
CA MET A 1 -18.56 -18.99 -9.22
C MET A 1 -17.57 -17.87 -9.42
N ALA A 2 -16.69 -17.96 -10.38
CA ALA A 2 -15.69 -16.95 -10.69
C ALA A 2 -16.41 -15.70 -11.23
N GLN A 3 -16.34 -14.60 -10.49
CA GLN A 3 -16.76 -13.30 -10.99
C GLN A 3 -15.75 -12.89 -12.08
N ASN A 4 -16.19 -12.90 -13.33
CA ASN A 4 -15.43 -12.40 -14.46
C ASN A 4 -15.07 -10.93 -14.20
N LEU A 5 -13.81 -10.67 -13.89
CA LEU A 5 -13.21 -9.34 -13.94
C LEU A 5 -13.46 -8.77 -15.33
N ARG A 6 -14.34 -7.79 -15.45
CA ARG A 6 -14.58 -7.05 -16.70
C ARG A 6 -13.38 -6.15 -17.01
N ILE A 7 -12.27 -6.75 -17.39
CA ILE A 7 -11.17 -6.03 -18.02
C ILE A 7 -11.62 -5.74 -19.45
N SER A 8 -11.82 -4.48 -19.80
CA SER A 8 -12.28 -4.03 -21.10
C SER A 8 -11.36 -4.58 -22.19
N GLU A 9 -11.93 -4.95 -23.36
CA GLU A 9 -11.23 -5.48 -24.55
C GLU A 9 -10.09 -4.58 -25.08
N LYS A 10 -9.99 -3.33 -24.60
CA LYS A 10 -8.87 -2.42 -24.90
C LYS A 10 -7.54 -2.83 -24.25
N ASN A 11 -7.55 -3.75 -23.28
CA ASN A 11 -6.33 -4.20 -22.57
C ASN A 11 -5.60 -5.37 -23.26
N THR A 12 -6.18 -6.03 -24.27
CA THR A 12 -5.54 -7.12 -25.00
C THR A 12 -4.24 -6.72 -25.71
N ASN A 13 -4.14 -5.46 -26.16
CA ASN A 13 -2.93 -4.96 -26.81
C ASN A 13 -1.76 -4.70 -25.84
N PHE A 14 -2.02 -4.43 -24.57
CA PHE A 14 -0.97 -4.25 -23.56
C PHE A 14 -0.39 -5.60 -23.15
N ALA A 15 -1.23 -6.60 -22.88
CA ALA A 15 -0.81 -7.96 -22.54
C ALA A 15 0.01 -8.63 -23.65
N THR A 16 -0.31 -8.36 -24.93
CA THR A 16 0.39 -8.97 -26.08
C THR A 16 1.81 -8.41 -26.27
N LYS A 17 2.09 -7.18 -25.84
CA LYS A 17 3.40 -6.51 -25.96
C LYS A 17 4.39 -6.91 -24.85
N MET A 18 3.93 -7.58 -23.79
CA MET A 18 4.71 -7.91 -22.59
C MET A 18 5.42 -9.28 -22.65
N LYS A 19 5.75 -9.80 -23.82
CA LYS A 19 6.31 -11.17 -24.02
C LYS A 19 7.71 -11.45 -23.45
N LYS A 20 8.38 -10.47 -22.80
CA LYS A 20 9.60 -10.70 -21.99
C LYS A 20 9.55 -9.82 -20.75
N SER A 21 8.80 -10.25 -19.73
CA SER A 21 8.78 -9.57 -18.44
C SER A 21 10.13 -9.72 -17.75
N SER A 22 10.71 -8.60 -17.31
CA SER A 22 11.86 -8.60 -16.41
C SER A 22 11.43 -8.73 -14.94
N ILE A 23 10.13 -8.74 -14.69
CA ILE A 23 9.54 -8.96 -13.38
C ILE A 23 9.46 -10.47 -13.14
N ILE A 24 10.22 -10.94 -12.15
CA ILE A 24 10.23 -12.34 -11.75
C ILE A 24 9.04 -12.57 -10.81
N VAL A 25 8.11 -13.40 -11.26
CA VAL A 25 6.96 -13.82 -10.45
C VAL A 25 7.37 -15.05 -9.65
N PRO A 26 7.21 -15.05 -8.31
CA PRO A 26 7.43 -16.24 -7.49
C PRO A 26 6.56 -17.41 -7.95
N GLU A 27 7.12 -18.61 -7.90
CA GLU A 27 6.38 -19.82 -8.25
C GLU A 27 5.15 -19.98 -7.34
N GLY A 28 4.00 -20.27 -7.96
CA GLY A 28 2.75 -20.45 -7.24
C GLY A 28 2.08 -19.17 -6.74
N LEU A 29 2.61 -17.99 -7.01
CA LEU A 29 1.97 -16.73 -6.64
C LEU A 29 0.65 -16.54 -7.38
N LYS A 30 -0.47 -16.64 -6.66
CA LYS A 30 -1.82 -16.42 -7.19
C LYS A 30 -2.51 -15.19 -6.57
N ARG A 31 -2.10 -14.80 -5.37
CA ARG A 31 -2.68 -13.68 -4.63
C ARG A 31 -1.58 -12.88 -3.96
N VAL A 32 -1.71 -11.56 -3.95
CA VAL A 32 -0.74 -10.67 -3.29
C VAL A 32 -1.46 -9.55 -2.52
N LEU A 33 -1.05 -9.31 -1.27
CA LEU A 33 -1.46 -8.12 -0.55
C LEU A 33 -0.61 -6.94 -1.01
N LEU A 34 -1.21 -6.03 -1.76
CA LEU A 34 -0.52 -4.87 -2.34
C LEU A 34 -0.74 -3.63 -1.48
N HIS A 35 0.28 -3.23 -0.71
CA HIS A 35 0.27 -1.95 -0.04
C HIS A 35 0.22 -0.81 -1.08
N ALA A 36 -0.82 0.01 -1.04
CA ALA A 36 -1.06 1.11 -1.96
C ALA A 36 -0.97 2.47 -1.27
N CYS A 37 -0.16 3.38 -1.81
CA CYS A 37 -0.05 4.75 -1.30
C CYS A 37 -1.05 5.72 -1.95
N CYS A 38 -1.54 5.43 -3.15
CA CYS A 38 -2.52 6.23 -3.90
C CYS A 38 -2.93 5.49 -5.19
N ALA A 39 -4.04 5.89 -5.80
CA ALA A 39 -4.53 5.31 -7.05
C ALA A 39 -3.52 5.43 -8.22
N PRO A 40 -2.91 6.60 -8.50
CA PRO A 40 -1.93 6.70 -9.58
C PRO A 40 -0.76 5.72 -9.46
N CYS A 41 -0.29 5.46 -8.23
CA CYS A 41 0.85 4.55 -8.02
C CYS A 41 0.48 3.07 -8.17
N SER A 42 -0.76 2.70 -7.88
CA SER A 42 -1.23 1.31 -7.92
C SER A 42 -1.83 0.89 -9.26
N SER A 43 -2.40 1.83 -10.03
CA SER A 43 -3.24 1.53 -11.19
C SER A 43 -2.58 0.62 -12.23
N ALA A 44 -1.40 0.99 -12.73
CA ALA A 44 -0.68 0.19 -13.72
C ALA A 44 -0.18 -1.16 -13.16
N ILE A 45 0.18 -1.19 -11.86
CA ILE A 45 0.60 -2.42 -11.18
C ILE A 45 -0.57 -3.39 -11.07
N VAL A 46 -1.74 -2.90 -10.69
CA VAL A 46 -2.97 -3.68 -10.60
C VAL A 46 -3.35 -4.28 -11.95
N GLU A 47 -3.33 -3.48 -13.02
CA GLU A 47 -3.57 -4.01 -14.37
C GLU A 47 -2.55 -5.08 -14.75
N TRP A 48 -1.28 -4.86 -14.43
CA TRP A 48 -0.22 -5.83 -14.70
C TRP A 48 -0.46 -7.14 -13.94
N LEU A 49 -0.77 -7.07 -12.64
CA LEU A 49 -1.06 -8.25 -11.82
C LEU A 49 -2.23 -9.05 -12.39
N CYS A 50 -3.35 -8.38 -12.68
CA CYS A 50 -4.52 -9.02 -13.27
C CYS A 50 -4.21 -9.67 -14.64
N ALA A 51 -3.40 -9.01 -15.48
CA ALA A 51 -2.98 -9.56 -16.79
C ALA A 51 -2.09 -10.81 -16.66
N HIS A 52 -1.44 -11.00 -15.50
CA HIS A 52 -0.62 -12.17 -15.18
C HIS A 52 -1.34 -13.18 -14.27
N GLU A 53 -2.67 -13.09 -14.17
CA GLU A 53 -3.51 -14.00 -13.37
C GLU A 53 -3.17 -14.00 -11.88
N ILE A 54 -2.63 -12.87 -11.37
CA ILE A 54 -2.35 -12.65 -9.96
C ILE A 54 -3.44 -11.75 -9.40
N GLU A 55 -4.17 -12.22 -8.41
CA GLU A 55 -5.22 -11.47 -7.72
C GLU A 55 -4.61 -10.45 -6.73
N PRO A 56 -4.69 -9.13 -7.00
CA PRO A 56 -4.27 -8.14 -6.03
C PRO A 56 -5.37 -7.90 -4.99
N ILE A 57 -4.97 -7.78 -3.73
CA ILE A 57 -5.81 -7.24 -2.66
C ILE A 57 -5.15 -5.94 -2.24
N ILE A 58 -5.85 -4.83 -2.39
CA ILE A 58 -5.31 -3.51 -2.03
C ILE A 58 -5.39 -3.33 -0.52
N PHE A 59 -4.26 -3.01 0.09
CA PHE A 59 -4.17 -2.60 1.48
C PHE A 59 -3.75 -1.15 1.55
N TYR A 60 -4.65 -0.28 1.99
CA TYR A 60 -4.40 1.15 2.15
C TYR A 60 -4.06 1.46 3.61
N PHE A 61 -2.77 1.70 3.86
CA PHE A 61 -2.24 2.09 5.17
C PHE A 61 -1.18 3.16 5.00
N ASN A 62 -1.54 4.42 5.23
CA ASN A 62 -0.71 5.58 4.94
C ASN A 62 -0.77 6.65 6.04
N PRO A 63 -0.45 6.32 7.29
CA PRO A 63 -0.56 7.25 8.41
C PRO A 63 0.39 8.45 8.32
N ASN A 64 1.34 8.39 7.40
CA ASN A 64 2.27 9.48 7.11
C ASN A 64 1.68 10.63 6.29
N ILE A 65 0.49 10.45 5.70
CA ILE A 65 -0.08 11.48 4.83
C ILE A 65 -0.74 12.57 5.68
N TYR A 66 -0.30 13.80 5.47
CA TYR A 66 -0.74 15.02 6.13
C TYR A 66 -0.89 16.15 5.10
N PRO A 67 -1.86 17.06 5.21
CA PRO A 67 -2.95 17.06 6.20
C PRO A 67 -3.99 15.97 5.94
N GLN A 68 -4.99 15.88 6.82
CA GLN A 68 -6.05 14.87 6.72
C GLN A 68 -6.81 14.95 5.40
N GLU A 69 -7.05 16.12 4.87
CA GLU A 69 -7.74 16.33 3.59
C GLU A 69 -6.98 15.65 2.42
N GLU A 70 -5.66 15.73 2.43
CA GLU A 70 -4.81 15.05 1.43
C GLU A 70 -4.88 13.53 1.59
N TYR A 71 -4.92 13.03 2.84
CA TYR A 71 -5.11 11.63 3.13
C TYR A 71 -6.44 11.11 2.61
N GLU A 72 -7.56 11.81 2.87
CA GLU A 72 -8.90 11.44 2.46
C GLU A 72 -9.06 11.43 0.93
N ILE A 73 -8.52 12.42 0.23
CA ILE A 73 -8.53 12.45 -1.23
C ILE A 73 -7.84 11.21 -1.80
N ARG A 74 -6.64 10.88 -1.33
CA ARG A 74 -5.89 9.71 -1.83
C ARG A 74 -6.57 8.39 -1.47
N LYS A 75 -7.16 8.31 -0.28
CA LYS A 75 -7.89 7.14 0.21
C LYS A 75 -9.14 6.88 -0.64
N ALA A 76 -9.97 7.91 -0.82
CA ALA A 76 -11.20 7.83 -1.61
C ALA A 76 -10.92 7.41 -3.06
N GLU A 77 -9.88 7.98 -3.69
CA GLU A 77 -9.51 7.60 -5.05
C GLU A 77 -8.98 6.16 -5.15
N SER A 78 -8.15 5.74 -4.19
CA SER A 78 -7.65 4.36 -4.13
C SER A 78 -8.79 3.36 -4.03
N LYS A 79 -9.77 3.65 -3.16
CA LYS A 79 -10.97 2.84 -2.99
C LYS A 79 -11.83 2.83 -4.26
N ARG A 80 -12.16 4.01 -4.81
CA ARG A 80 -12.94 4.16 -6.04
C ARG A 80 -12.34 3.36 -7.21
N HIS A 81 -11.02 3.42 -7.38
CA HIS A 81 -10.34 2.68 -8.44
C HIS A 81 -10.42 1.16 -8.23
N ALA A 82 -10.15 0.67 -7.04
CA ALA A 82 -10.26 -0.75 -6.72
C ALA A 82 -11.69 -1.28 -6.94
N GLU A 83 -12.71 -0.54 -6.47
CA GLU A 83 -14.13 -0.88 -6.65
C GLU A 83 -14.52 -0.90 -8.13
N SER A 84 -14.02 0.02 -8.95
CA SER A 84 -14.29 0.07 -10.39
C SER A 84 -13.77 -1.16 -11.15
N LEU A 85 -12.76 -1.83 -10.59
CA LEU A 85 -12.17 -3.05 -11.13
C LEU A 85 -12.66 -4.33 -10.43
N GLY A 86 -13.53 -4.22 -9.42
CA GLY A 86 -13.99 -5.35 -8.62
C GLY A 86 -12.90 -5.96 -7.72
N ILE A 87 -11.87 -5.18 -7.38
CA ILE A 87 -10.74 -5.62 -6.56
C ILE A 87 -11.03 -5.36 -5.09
N GLN A 88 -10.69 -6.34 -4.25
CA GLN A 88 -10.82 -6.20 -2.81
C GLN A 88 -9.91 -5.07 -2.30
N TRP A 89 -10.51 -4.17 -1.53
CA TRP A 89 -9.84 -3.05 -0.89
C TRP A 89 -10.01 -3.11 0.62
N ILE A 90 -8.92 -2.95 1.36
CA ILE A 90 -8.88 -3.04 2.82
C ILE A 90 -8.36 -1.72 3.37
N ASP A 91 -9.12 -1.14 4.28
CA ASP A 91 -8.73 0.02 5.06
C ASP A 91 -7.79 -0.41 6.21
N GLY A 92 -6.54 -0.01 6.11
CA GLY A 92 -5.53 -0.31 7.13
C GLY A 92 -5.64 0.57 8.37
N ASP A 93 -6.19 1.77 8.22
CA ASP A 93 -6.36 2.75 9.31
C ASP A 93 -7.74 2.63 9.98
N GLY A 94 -8.68 1.89 9.37
CA GLY A 94 -10.04 1.68 9.87
C GLY A 94 -10.16 0.75 11.09
N GLY A 95 -9.04 0.20 11.55
CA GLY A 95 -8.95 -0.75 12.66
C GLY A 95 -8.79 -0.12 14.05
N CYS A 96 -9.23 1.13 14.25
CA CYS A 96 -9.29 1.72 15.58
C CYS A 96 -10.07 0.77 16.51
N GLN A 97 -9.33 -0.03 17.30
CA GLN A 97 -9.93 -0.87 18.31
C GLN A 97 -10.58 0.07 19.34
N MET A 98 -11.89 0.03 19.37
CA MET A 98 -12.59 0.58 20.52
C MET A 98 -12.12 -0.21 21.74
N SER A 99 -11.25 0.41 22.56
CA SER A 99 -11.15 0.01 23.95
C SER A 99 -12.55 0.22 24.51
N VAL A 100 -13.25 -0.87 24.77
CA VAL A 100 -14.55 -0.87 25.44
C VAL A 100 -14.32 -0.42 26.88
N VAL A 101 -14.23 0.90 27.06
CA VAL A 101 -14.22 1.53 28.37
C VAL A 101 -15.43 2.45 28.40
N SER A 102 -16.43 1.98 29.12
CA SER A 102 -17.66 2.64 29.55
C SER A 102 -18.89 2.53 28.66
N SER A 103 -19.94 2.15 29.34
CA SER A 103 -21.35 1.93 29.01
C SER A 103 -22.14 3.21 28.65
N GLN A 104 -21.58 4.11 27.86
CA GLN A 104 -22.33 5.22 27.29
C GLN A 104 -22.34 5.10 25.77
N TRP A 105 -23.43 4.61 25.25
CA TRP A 105 -23.76 4.55 23.81
C TRP A 105 -24.03 5.98 23.32
N SER A 106 -23.00 6.73 22.98
CA SER A 106 -23.14 7.85 22.06
C SER A 106 -23.07 7.28 20.64
N VAL A 107 -24.09 7.54 19.85
CA VAL A 107 -24.10 7.22 18.40
C VAL A 107 -23.09 8.17 17.76
N GLU A 108 -21.83 7.73 17.70
CA GLU A 108 -20.79 8.46 17.00
C GLU A 108 -21.06 8.41 15.49
N SER A 109 -21.02 9.57 14.84
CA SER A 109 -21.16 9.61 13.38
C SER A 109 -20.00 8.85 12.71
N GLN A 110 -20.24 8.31 11.52
CA GLN A 110 -19.19 7.62 10.76
C GLN A 110 -18.01 8.55 10.46
N GLU A 111 -18.25 9.84 10.24
CA GLU A 111 -17.24 10.87 10.01
C GLU A 111 -16.33 11.05 11.24
N SER A 112 -16.90 11.21 12.45
CA SER A 112 -16.12 11.34 13.69
C SER A 112 -15.26 10.10 13.97
N ARG A 113 -15.74 8.92 13.59
CA ARG A 113 -14.97 7.67 13.73
C ARG A 113 -13.78 7.64 12.77
N VAL A 114 -13.97 8.02 11.51
CA VAL A 114 -12.91 8.06 10.49
C VAL A 114 -11.82 9.05 10.91
N GLU A 115 -12.20 10.24 11.34
CA GLU A 115 -11.28 11.27 11.82
C GLU A 115 -10.46 10.78 13.02
N ARG A 116 -11.09 10.15 14.00
CA ARG A 116 -10.39 9.60 15.16
C ARG A 116 -9.39 8.50 14.77
N CYS A 117 -9.77 7.60 13.87
CA CYS A 117 -8.89 6.53 13.42
C CYS A 117 -7.67 7.09 12.67
N TYR A 118 -7.87 8.09 11.81
CA TYR A 118 -6.77 8.79 11.15
C TYR A 118 -5.84 9.46 12.16
N ASN A 119 -6.39 10.26 13.07
CA ASN A 119 -5.61 10.99 14.08
C ASN A 119 -4.80 10.05 14.95
N GLN A 120 -5.37 8.91 15.36
CA GLN A 120 -4.64 7.90 16.12
C GLN A 120 -3.50 7.29 15.31
N ALA A 121 -3.77 6.83 14.08
CA ALA A 121 -2.75 6.20 13.23
C ALA A 121 -1.62 7.19 12.89
N HIS A 122 -1.97 8.46 12.64
CA HIS A 122 -0.99 9.52 12.38
C HIS A 122 -0.14 9.83 13.61
N ALA A 123 -0.74 9.94 14.81
CA ALA A 123 -0.01 10.15 16.06
C ALA A 123 0.95 8.99 16.38
N GLU A 124 0.53 7.74 16.19
CA GLU A 124 1.39 6.56 16.34
C GLU A 124 2.55 6.58 15.34
N TRP A 125 2.30 7.02 14.11
CA TRP A 125 3.36 7.18 13.12
C TRP A 125 4.33 8.30 13.50
N LEU A 126 3.86 9.44 14.00
CA LEU A 126 4.72 10.53 14.49
C LEU A 126 5.63 10.06 15.62
N GLU A 127 5.09 9.33 16.59
CA GLU A 127 5.87 8.75 17.67
C GLU A 127 6.93 7.79 17.14
N ALA A 128 6.58 6.96 16.15
CA ALA A 128 7.55 6.07 15.50
C ALA A 128 8.65 6.83 14.73
N MET A 129 8.41 8.09 14.32
CA MET A 129 9.40 8.95 13.65
C MET A 129 10.17 9.84 14.62
N HIS A 130 9.87 9.78 15.93
CA HIS A 130 10.52 10.62 16.93
C HIS A 130 12.05 10.58 16.85
N GLY A 131 12.67 11.76 16.91
CA GLY A 131 14.11 11.97 16.78
C GLY A 131 14.64 11.97 15.34
N LEU A 132 13.77 11.85 14.32
CA LEU A 132 14.14 11.86 12.90
C LEU A 132 13.45 12.99 12.12
N GLU A 133 12.83 13.94 12.79
CA GLU A 133 12.02 15.03 12.19
C GLU A 133 12.85 15.86 11.20
N ASN A 134 14.10 16.12 11.54
CA ASN A 134 15.03 16.93 10.75
C ASN A 134 15.80 16.15 9.67
N GLU A 135 15.58 14.84 9.57
CA GLU A 135 16.23 14.03 8.55
C GLU A 135 15.77 14.44 7.15
N PRO A 136 16.67 14.47 6.16
CA PRO A 136 16.29 14.81 4.79
C PRO A 136 15.37 13.74 4.17
N GLU A 137 14.71 14.08 3.08
CA GLU A 137 14.06 13.07 2.24
C GLU A 137 15.07 12.00 1.80
N ARG A 138 14.64 10.74 1.79
CA ARG A 138 15.46 9.53 1.57
C ARG A 138 16.49 9.22 2.66
N GLY A 139 16.48 9.96 3.78
CA GLY A 139 17.27 9.68 4.98
C GLY A 139 16.62 8.60 5.86
N SER A 140 17.09 8.53 7.12
CA SER A 140 16.69 7.51 8.11
C SER A 140 15.20 7.56 8.42
N ARG A 141 14.59 8.76 8.43
CA ARG A 141 13.14 8.91 8.60
C ARG A 141 12.35 8.17 7.51
N CYS A 142 12.75 8.31 6.24
CA CYS A 142 12.08 7.62 5.15
C CYS A 142 12.23 6.10 5.26
N ALA A 143 13.41 5.60 5.61
CA ALA A 143 13.65 4.17 5.84
C ALA A 143 12.76 3.63 6.96
N ARG A 144 12.66 4.35 8.09
CA ARG A 144 11.78 3.99 9.21
C ARG A 144 10.30 4.04 8.84
N CYS A 145 9.87 5.06 8.08
CA CYS A 145 8.50 5.18 7.57
C CYS A 145 8.13 4.00 6.66
N PHE A 146 9.02 3.59 5.75
CA PHE A 146 8.78 2.43 4.90
C PHE A 146 8.66 1.15 5.73
N TYR A 147 9.57 0.94 6.68
CA TYR A 147 9.52 -0.22 7.57
C TYR A 147 8.22 -0.26 8.39
N TYR A 148 7.79 0.85 9.00
CA TYR A 148 6.55 0.93 9.77
C TYR A 148 5.34 0.48 8.94
N ARG A 149 5.25 0.97 7.71
CA ARG A 149 4.16 0.63 6.78
C ARG A 149 4.25 -0.80 6.29
N MET A 150 5.46 -1.29 5.98
CA MET A 150 5.67 -2.66 5.53
C MET A 150 5.41 -3.67 6.65
N LEU A 151 5.78 -3.36 7.89
CA LEU A 151 5.50 -4.22 9.04
C LEU A 151 3.99 -4.40 9.26
N THR A 152 3.22 -3.32 9.17
CA THR A 152 1.75 -3.37 9.26
C THR A 152 1.16 -4.18 8.10
N THR A 153 1.71 -4.02 6.90
CA THR A 153 1.28 -4.79 5.72
C THR A 153 1.60 -6.28 5.87
N ALA A 154 2.79 -6.63 6.36
CA ALA A 154 3.19 -8.02 6.59
C ALA A 154 2.31 -8.70 7.64
N LYS A 155 2.01 -8.00 8.76
CA LYS A 155 1.07 -8.50 9.77
C LYS A 155 -0.32 -8.75 9.19
N LYS A 156 -0.82 -7.83 8.36
CA LYS A 156 -2.12 -7.99 7.69
C LYS A 156 -2.10 -9.15 6.69
N ALA A 157 -1.02 -9.34 5.94
CA ALA A 157 -0.86 -10.48 5.05
C ALA A 157 -0.91 -11.80 5.82
N GLN A 158 -0.24 -11.88 6.96
CA GLN A 158 -0.25 -13.04 7.84
C GLN A 158 -1.65 -13.32 8.41
N GLU A 159 -2.34 -12.29 8.90
CA GLU A 159 -3.73 -12.37 9.41
C GLU A 159 -4.68 -12.95 8.35
N LEU A 160 -4.50 -12.55 7.09
CA LEU A 160 -5.32 -12.98 5.96
C LEU A 160 -4.88 -14.32 5.33
N GLY A 161 -3.77 -14.90 5.80
CA GLY A 161 -3.19 -16.11 5.21
C GLY A 161 -2.68 -15.90 3.76
N ILE A 162 -2.26 -14.68 3.42
CA ILE A 162 -1.72 -14.33 2.11
C ILE A 162 -0.19 -14.43 2.18
N PRO A 163 0.44 -15.38 1.46
CA PRO A 163 1.87 -15.65 1.64
C PRO A 163 2.79 -14.57 1.07
N TYR A 164 2.28 -13.69 0.21
CA TYR A 164 3.09 -12.64 -0.41
C TYR A 164 2.48 -11.26 -0.23
N PHE A 165 3.32 -10.28 0.10
CA PHE A 165 2.95 -8.88 0.03
C PHE A 165 3.96 -8.07 -0.79
N ALA A 166 3.49 -6.97 -1.35
CA ALA A 166 4.29 -6.05 -2.14
C ALA A 166 3.87 -4.61 -1.87
N THR A 167 4.59 -3.64 -2.44
CA THR A 167 4.25 -2.23 -2.25
C THR A 167 4.34 -1.42 -3.53
N THR A 168 3.41 -0.50 -3.71
CA THR A 168 3.44 0.48 -4.80
C THR A 168 4.44 1.62 -4.57
N LEU A 169 5.07 1.72 -3.39
CA LEU A 169 6.15 2.68 -3.14
C LEU A 169 7.29 2.54 -4.12
N ALA A 170 7.57 1.31 -4.56
CA ALA A 170 8.60 0.97 -5.52
C ALA A 170 8.34 1.46 -6.95
N SER A 171 7.16 2.03 -7.25
CA SER A 171 6.87 2.69 -8.52
C SER A 171 7.37 4.13 -8.58
N SER A 172 7.57 4.78 -7.45
CA SER A 172 7.96 6.18 -7.37
C SER A 172 9.45 6.40 -7.67
N ARG A 173 9.76 7.27 -8.63
CA ARG A 173 11.15 7.67 -8.95
C ARG A 173 11.80 8.50 -7.83
N TRP A 174 11.00 9.11 -6.98
CA TRP A 174 11.44 9.99 -5.91
C TRP A 174 11.85 9.24 -4.64
N LYS A 175 11.56 7.94 -4.55
CA LYS A 175 11.87 7.10 -3.39
C LYS A 175 13.09 6.22 -3.66
N ASN A 176 13.85 5.94 -2.61
CA ASN A 176 14.97 5.00 -2.69
C ASN A 176 14.44 3.56 -2.69
N LEU A 177 14.70 2.84 -3.78
CA LEU A 177 14.21 1.46 -3.97
C LEU A 177 14.87 0.48 -3.01
N GLU A 178 16.16 0.66 -2.73
CA GLU A 178 16.91 -0.21 -1.81
C GLU A 178 16.36 -0.10 -0.39
N GLN A 179 16.06 1.13 0.08
CA GLN A 179 15.43 1.33 1.39
C GLN A 179 14.03 0.69 1.46
N ILE A 180 13.26 0.75 0.36
CA ILE A 180 11.93 0.12 0.31
C ILE A 180 12.06 -1.39 0.39
N ASN A 181 12.98 -1.98 -0.36
CA ASN A 181 13.20 -3.44 -0.38
C ASN A 181 13.72 -3.92 0.98
N ALA A 182 14.73 -3.28 1.54
CA ALA A 182 15.24 -3.61 2.87
C ALA A 182 14.15 -3.50 3.96
N ALA A 183 13.28 -2.50 3.87
CA ALA A 183 12.16 -2.35 4.79
C ALA A 183 11.12 -3.48 4.66
N GLY A 184 10.82 -3.91 3.44
CA GLY A 184 9.91 -5.01 3.18
C GLY A 184 10.45 -6.37 3.62
N GLU A 185 11.70 -6.65 3.28
CA GLU A 185 12.40 -7.89 3.67
C GLU A 185 12.48 -8.00 5.20
N ARG A 186 12.94 -6.96 5.88
CA ARG A 186 12.97 -6.91 7.34
C ARG A 186 11.58 -7.09 7.97
N ALA A 187 10.55 -6.48 7.40
CA ALA A 187 9.18 -6.63 7.90
C ALA A 187 8.69 -8.08 7.80
N ALA A 188 9.03 -8.78 6.72
CA ALA A 188 8.72 -10.20 6.55
C ALA A 188 9.45 -11.06 7.59
N GLU A 189 10.75 -10.81 7.81
CA GLU A 189 11.55 -11.51 8.82
C GLU A 189 10.99 -11.30 10.23
N ASP A 190 10.69 -10.06 10.61
CA ASP A 190 10.19 -9.73 11.97
C ASP A 190 8.82 -10.35 12.25
N VAL A 191 7.98 -10.55 11.24
CA VAL A 191 6.71 -11.25 11.37
C VAL A 191 6.93 -12.75 11.47
N GLY A 192 7.86 -13.32 10.71
CA GLY A 192 8.21 -14.75 10.77
C GLY A 192 8.86 -15.14 12.10
N CYS A 193 9.82 -14.36 12.60
CA CYS A 193 10.57 -14.69 13.83
C CYS A 193 9.71 -14.71 15.10
N LYS A 194 8.71 -13.84 15.22
CA LYS A 194 7.86 -13.78 16.43
C LYS A 194 6.97 -15.01 16.63
N MET A 195 6.92 -15.92 15.67
CA MET A 195 6.03 -17.06 15.66
C MET A 195 6.67 -18.36 16.14
N LEU A 196 8.01 -18.44 16.15
CA LEU A 196 8.71 -19.61 16.66
C LEU A 196 8.51 -19.81 18.17
N ASP A 197 8.22 -18.71 18.89
CA ASP A 197 8.05 -18.73 20.35
C ASP A 197 6.67 -19.24 20.82
N VAL A 198 5.66 -19.31 19.97
CA VAL A 198 4.26 -19.58 20.37
C VAL A 198 3.71 -20.91 19.81
N GLY A 199 4.48 -21.67 19.05
CA GLY A 199 4.06 -22.98 18.53
C GLY A 199 2.89 -22.97 17.54
N CYS A 200 2.47 -21.81 17.06
CA CYS A 200 1.42 -21.66 16.06
C CYS A 200 1.99 -21.74 14.64
N LYS A 201 1.49 -22.65 13.83
CA LYS A 201 1.75 -22.72 12.38
C LYS A 201 0.93 -21.64 11.66
N MET A 202 1.35 -20.39 11.72
CA MET A 202 0.80 -19.40 10.80
C MET A 202 1.60 -19.41 9.48
N ALA A 203 0.99 -18.93 8.41
CA ALA A 203 1.62 -18.95 7.09
C ALA A 203 2.86 -18.05 7.07
N ASP A 204 3.95 -18.54 6.49
CA ASP A 204 5.13 -17.72 6.19
C ASP A 204 4.71 -16.59 5.23
N VAL A 205 5.16 -15.38 5.54
CA VAL A 205 4.87 -14.19 4.74
C VAL A 205 6.17 -13.69 4.12
N HIS A 206 6.14 -13.50 2.81
CA HIS A 206 7.30 -13.08 2.02
C HIS A 206 7.07 -11.70 1.39
N PHE A 207 8.09 -10.88 1.43
CA PHE A 207 8.07 -9.63 0.68
C PHE A 207 8.46 -9.90 -0.78
N TRP A 208 7.57 -9.58 -1.69
CA TRP A 208 7.87 -9.64 -3.11
C TRP A 208 8.51 -8.32 -3.56
N ALA A 209 9.83 -8.24 -3.45
CA ALA A 209 10.63 -7.09 -3.85
C ALA A 209 10.55 -6.88 -5.36
N GLN A 210 10.04 -5.73 -5.81
CA GLN A 210 9.89 -5.43 -7.23
C GLN A 210 10.30 -3.99 -7.57
N ASN A 211 10.72 -3.82 -8.80
CA ASN A 211 10.96 -2.51 -9.39
C ASN A 211 9.83 -2.18 -10.39
N TRP A 212 8.74 -1.61 -9.90
CA TRP A 212 7.58 -1.24 -10.71
C TRP A 212 7.81 -0.02 -11.63
N ARG A 213 9.06 0.38 -11.86
CA ARG A 213 9.46 1.47 -12.78
C ARG A 213 9.78 0.95 -14.17
N LYS A 214 9.79 -0.37 -14.35
CA LYS A 214 10.16 -1.07 -15.59
C LYS A 214 8.92 -1.44 -16.41
N GLU A 215 9.15 -2.00 -17.60
CA GLU A 215 8.16 -2.63 -18.47
C GLU A 215 7.01 -1.74 -18.95
N GLY A 216 7.28 -0.44 -19.11
CA GLY A 216 6.23 0.48 -19.58
C GLY A 216 5.18 0.82 -18.52
N LEU A 217 5.36 0.36 -17.25
CA LEU A 217 4.40 0.64 -16.17
C LEU A 217 4.32 2.13 -15.85
N GLN A 218 5.40 2.92 -16.05
CA GLN A 218 5.37 4.36 -15.86
C GLN A 218 4.54 5.06 -16.94
N GLU A 219 4.70 4.65 -18.19
CA GLU A 219 3.94 5.14 -19.33
C GLU A 219 2.46 4.80 -19.16
N ARG A 220 2.17 3.56 -18.77
CA ARG A 220 0.79 3.12 -18.51
C ARG A 220 0.17 3.87 -17.33
N ARG A 221 0.91 4.07 -16.23
CA ARG A 221 0.49 4.92 -15.11
C ARG A 221 0.07 6.31 -15.58
N ASN A 222 0.88 6.93 -16.45
CA ASN A 222 0.60 8.28 -16.95
C ASN A 222 -0.64 8.32 -17.86
N ALA A 223 -0.89 7.26 -18.61
CA ALA A 223 -2.12 7.10 -19.39
C ALA A 223 -3.34 6.95 -18.47
N LEU A 224 -3.26 6.08 -17.47
CA LEU A 224 -4.33 5.84 -16.50
C LEU A 224 -4.64 7.07 -15.64
N LEU A 225 -3.62 7.87 -15.30
CA LEU A 225 -3.80 9.14 -14.60
C LEU A 225 -4.79 10.05 -15.34
N LYS A 226 -4.70 10.10 -16.68
CA LYS A 226 -5.60 10.88 -17.51
C LYS A 226 -6.95 10.20 -17.73
N GLU A 227 -6.93 8.88 -17.97
CA GLU A 227 -8.13 8.08 -18.25
C GLU A 227 -9.12 8.09 -17.09
N TYR A 228 -8.61 7.96 -15.86
CA TYR A 228 -9.41 7.96 -14.63
C TYR A 228 -9.52 9.33 -13.96
N ALA A 229 -8.89 10.37 -14.54
CA ALA A 229 -8.78 11.70 -13.95
C ALA A 229 -8.31 11.69 -12.49
N PHE A 230 -7.28 10.86 -12.19
CA PHE A 230 -6.76 10.73 -10.84
C PHE A 230 -6.14 12.03 -10.33
N TYR A 231 -6.33 12.29 -9.05
CA TYR A 231 -5.59 13.30 -8.33
C TYR A 231 -4.08 13.00 -8.37
N ASN A 232 -3.30 13.95 -8.85
CA ASN A 232 -1.85 13.81 -8.94
C ASN A 232 -1.17 14.57 -7.81
N GLN A 233 -0.76 13.85 -6.77
CA GLN A 233 -0.12 14.41 -5.60
C GLN A 233 1.18 15.16 -5.94
N GLN A 234 1.42 16.28 -5.26
CA GLN A 234 2.58 17.14 -5.49
C GLN A 234 3.79 16.81 -4.59
N TYR A 235 3.60 15.99 -3.54
CA TYR A 235 4.62 15.62 -2.56
C TYR A 235 4.40 14.19 -2.03
N CYS A 236 5.33 13.70 -1.21
CA CYS A 236 5.27 12.34 -0.65
C CYS A 236 4.02 12.09 0.22
N GLY A 237 3.46 13.13 0.81
CA GLY A 237 2.39 13.09 1.79
C GLY A 237 2.87 13.31 3.22
N CYS A 238 4.14 13.06 3.51
CA CYS A 238 4.74 13.29 4.81
C CYS A 238 4.79 14.79 5.13
N GLU A 239 4.35 15.21 6.31
CA GLU A 239 4.36 16.62 6.73
C GLU A 239 5.76 17.23 6.69
N PHE A 240 6.79 16.45 7.07
CA PHE A 240 8.19 16.89 6.98
C PHE A 240 8.71 17.11 5.55
N SER A 241 7.98 16.63 4.53
CA SER A 241 8.31 16.86 3.11
C SER A 241 7.65 18.10 2.54
N MET A 242 6.66 18.68 3.23
CA MET A 242 5.95 19.87 2.74
C MET A 242 6.85 21.10 2.70
N HIS A 243 7.81 21.18 3.62
CA HIS A 243 8.72 22.30 3.79
C HIS A 243 10.03 22.17 2.99
N SER A 244 10.30 21.04 2.37
CA SER A 244 11.55 20.78 1.62
C SER A 244 11.54 21.32 0.18
N LYS A 245 10.51 22.05 -0.22
CA LYS A 245 10.36 22.63 -1.57
C LYS A 245 10.58 24.15 -1.62
N SER A 246 11.40 24.69 -0.69
CA SER A 246 11.88 26.07 -0.80
C SER A 246 13.26 26.12 -1.42
#